data_eb5261443d72028e17eb33844bc5b8a4
#
_entry.id   eb5261443d72028e17eb33844bc5b8a4
#
_cell.length_a   1.000
_cell.length_b   1.000
_cell.length_c   1.000
_cell.angle_alpha   90.00
_cell.angle_beta   90.00
_cell.angle_gamma   90.00
#
_symmetry.space_group_name_H-M   'P 1'
#
loop_
_entity.id
_entity.type
_entity.pdbx_description
1 polymer ?
#
loop_
_entity_poly.entity_id
_entity_poly.type
_entity_poly.pdbx_seq_one_letter_code
_entity_poly.pdbx_strand_id
1 'polypeptide(L)'
;MGKLEAKNVEKFFEHDGKPLKALGGVNLTVEDGEFICVVGPSGCGKSTFLRILAGLEKPDGGEIMLDGQKLEDTGPERIMVFQEGALFPWLTVRDNVEYGLKISGIPEKERNEISNRYLDMMQLNQFTNSYTYQLSTGMKQRVAIARALVMDPDVLLMDEPFAALDSQTRDLLLVEMQLIWKKTQKTIIFVTHNVPEAAVLGSRVAVFSARPSIVKKIIDVDYKRPRVAEDENLGAYEKEILSSLRHQGPK
;
A
#
# COMPACT_ATOMS: atom_id res chain seq x y z
N MET A 1 1.49 17.14 3.19
CA MET A 1 2.60 16.87 2.24
C MET A 1 3.12 15.51 2.57
N GLY A 2 3.55 14.72 1.58
CA GLY A 2 3.86 13.31 1.81
C GLY A 2 5.01 12.82 0.92
N LYS A 3 6.06 13.66 0.69
CA LYS A 3 7.25 13.22 -0.03
C LYS A 3 8.07 12.27 0.84
N LEU A 4 8.18 11.01 0.42
CA LEU A 4 8.91 9.98 1.13
C LEU A 4 10.20 9.61 0.39
N GLU A 5 11.31 9.56 1.12
CA GLU A 5 12.62 9.20 0.58
C GLU A 5 13.22 8.05 1.39
N ALA A 6 13.52 6.96 0.73
CA ALA A 6 14.34 5.87 1.26
C ALA A 6 15.76 6.00 0.68
N LYS A 7 16.77 6.11 1.55
CA LYS A 7 18.17 6.30 1.17
C LYS A 7 19.02 5.14 1.65
N ASN A 8 19.51 4.34 0.72
CA ASN A 8 20.42 3.20 0.96
C ASN A 8 19.91 2.24 2.06
N VAL A 9 18.62 1.93 2.04
CA VAL A 9 17.95 1.13 3.09
C VAL A 9 18.41 -0.32 3.01
N GLU A 10 19.03 -0.80 4.08
CA GLU A 10 19.51 -2.17 4.24
C GLU A 10 18.77 -2.88 5.37
N LYS A 11 18.55 -4.19 5.19
CA LYS A 11 17.96 -5.04 6.22
C LYS A 11 18.53 -6.43 6.20
N PHE A 12 18.90 -6.92 7.38
CA PHE A 12 19.37 -8.28 7.60
C PHE A 12 18.41 -9.01 8.54
N PHE A 13 18.28 -10.30 8.32
CA PHE A 13 17.61 -11.24 9.23
C PHE A 13 18.56 -12.37 9.54
N GLU A 14 18.31 -13.06 10.63
CA GLU A 14 18.99 -14.33 10.92
C GLU A 14 18.19 -15.48 10.32
N HIS A 15 18.86 -16.36 9.59
CA HIS A 15 18.27 -17.58 9.04
C HIS A 15 19.28 -18.72 9.20
N ASP A 16 18.92 -19.75 9.96
CA ASP A 16 19.78 -20.90 10.27
C ASP A 16 21.15 -20.50 10.82
N GLY A 17 21.18 -19.51 11.73
CA GLY A 17 22.41 -19.01 12.34
C GLY A 17 23.32 -18.21 11.41
N LYS A 18 22.81 -17.80 10.22
CA LYS A 18 23.56 -16.99 9.25
C LYS A 18 22.81 -15.70 8.94
N PRO A 19 23.53 -14.59 8.73
CA PRO A 19 22.91 -13.34 8.30
C PRO A 19 22.37 -13.48 6.87
N LEU A 20 21.07 -13.21 6.70
CA LEU A 20 20.39 -13.14 5.42
C LEU A 20 20.11 -11.69 5.08
N LYS A 21 20.81 -11.12 4.10
CA LYS A 21 20.56 -9.76 3.62
C LYS A 21 19.27 -9.76 2.79
N ALA A 22 18.21 -9.15 3.32
CA ALA A 22 16.92 -9.03 2.65
C ALA A 22 16.88 -7.80 1.72
N LEU A 23 17.32 -6.64 2.21
CA LEU A 23 17.41 -5.39 1.45
C LEU A 23 18.89 -5.01 1.26
N GLY A 24 19.27 -4.71 0.03
CA GLY A 24 20.65 -4.52 -0.40
C GLY A 24 21.07 -3.05 -0.61
N GLY A 25 20.38 -2.10 0.01
CA GLY A 25 20.57 -0.67 -0.22
C GLY A 25 19.50 -0.12 -1.16
N VAL A 26 18.25 -0.17 -0.71
CA VAL A 26 17.11 0.33 -1.49
C VAL A 26 17.11 1.85 -1.49
N ASN A 27 17.08 2.44 -2.68
CA ASN A 27 16.90 3.87 -2.90
C ASN A 27 15.60 4.08 -3.67
N LEU A 28 14.66 4.84 -3.08
CA LEU A 28 13.37 5.16 -3.68
C LEU A 28 12.89 6.51 -3.18
N THR A 29 12.56 7.41 -4.10
CA THR A 29 11.86 8.66 -3.80
C THR A 29 10.44 8.56 -4.34
N VAL A 30 9.47 8.87 -3.48
CA VAL A 30 8.04 8.97 -3.80
C VAL A 30 7.63 10.40 -3.58
N GLU A 31 7.12 11.04 -4.64
CA GLU A 31 6.72 12.44 -4.56
C GLU A 31 5.36 12.60 -3.86
N ASP A 32 5.11 13.80 -3.33
CA ASP A 32 3.83 14.12 -2.69
C ASP A 32 2.65 13.88 -3.64
N GLY A 33 1.61 13.21 -3.14
CA GLY A 33 0.42 12.85 -3.92
C GLY A 33 0.65 11.78 -5.00
N GLU A 34 1.80 11.13 -5.03
CA GLU A 34 2.10 10.09 -6.01
C GLU A 34 1.44 8.75 -5.65
N PHE A 35 0.98 8.01 -6.67
CA PHE A 35 0.62 6.61 -6.55
C PHE A 35 1.74 5.76 -7.16
N ILE A 36 2.61 5.18 -6.34
CA ILE A 36 3.67 4.29 -6.80
C ILE A 36 3.37 2.83 -6.46
N CYS A 37 3.58 1.94 -7.43
CA CYS A 37 3.50 0.50 -7.21
C CYS A 37 4.90 -0.10 -7.07
N VAL A 38 5.06 -1.04 -6.14
CA VAL A 38 6.29 -1.81 -5.95
C VAL A 38 6.02 -3.26 -6.32
N VAL A 39 6.73 -3.74 -7.34
CA VAL A 39 6.64 -5.14 -7.81
C VAL A 39 7.99 -5.84 -7.67
N GLY A 40 7.95 -7.16 -7.53
CA GLY A 40 9.17 -7.97 -7.41
C GLY A 40 8.85 -9.42 -7.10
N PRO A 41 9.83 -10.33 -7.18
CA PRO A 41 9.64 -11.75 -6.88
C PRO A 41 9.07 -11.97 -5.48
N SER A 42 8.36 -13.10 -5.30
CA SER A 42 7.90 -13.49 -3.97
C SER A 42 9.09 -13.63 -3.02
N GLY A 43 8.93 -13.13 -1.81
CA GLY A 43 9.97 -13.19 -0.77
C GLY A 43 11.19 -12.28 -1.02
N CYS A 44 11.20 -11.36 -2.00
CA CYS A 44 12.36 -10.49 -2.22
C CYS A 44 12.53 -9.40 -1.16
N GLY A 45 11.53 -9.10 -0.32
CA GLY A 45 11.64 -8.10 0.74
C GLY A 45 10.70 -6.90 0.60
N LYS A 46 9.72 -6.92 -0.32
CA LYS A 46 8.75 -5.82 -0.51
C LYS A 46 7.98 -5.48 0.77
N SER A 47 7.42 -6.48 1.43
CA SER A 47 6.70 -6.29 2.71
C SER A 47 7.64 -5.82 3.83
N THR A 48 8.89 -6.29 3.85
CA THR A 48 9.92 -5.80 4.78
C THR A 48 10.20 -4.31 4.54
N PHE A 49 10.38 -3.93 3.28
CA PHE A 49 10.58 -2.53 2.91
C PHE A 49 9.39 -1.67 3.33
N LEU A 50 8.16 -2.14 3.07
CA LEU A 50 6.95 -1.42 3.46
C LEU A 50 6.82 -1.25 4.98
N ARG A 51 7.17 -2.30 5.77
CA ARG A 51 7.20 -2.23 7.24
C ARG A 51 8.24 -1.23 7.75
N ILE A 52 9.39 -1.12 7.09
CA ILE A 52 10.40 -0.12 7.41
C ILE A 52 9.85 1.29 7.13
N LEU A 53 9.19 1.51 5.99
CA LEU A 53 8.54 2.78 5.69
C LEU A 53 7.46 3.15 6.72
N ALA A 54 6.74 2.15 7.24
CA ALA A 54 5.73 2.33 8.30
C ALA A 54 6.32 2.59 9.69
N GLY A 55 7.63 2.40 9.89
CA GLY A 55 8.29 2.45 11.20
C GLY A 55 8.03 1.21 12.07
N LEU A 56 7.45 0.14 11.50
CA LEU A 56 7.18 -1.13 12.19
C LEU A 56 8.42 -2.02 12.28
N GLU A 57 9.41 -1.76 11.44
CA GLU A 57 10.68 -2.47 11.39
C GLU A 57 11.80 -1.43 11.25
N LYS A 58 12.90 -1.57 11.99
CA LYS A 58 14.05 -0.67 11.87
C LYS A 58 14.99 -1.14 10.77
N PRO A 59 15.47 -0.26 9.90
CA PRO A 59 16.54 -0.60 8.97
C PRO A 59 17.84 -0.85 9.71
N ASP A 60 18.71 -1.70 9.18
CA ASP A 60 20.05 -1.94 9.72
C ASP A 60 21.09 -1.00 9.09
N GLY A 61 20.73 -0.35 7.98
CA GLY A 61 21.52 0.70 7.32
C GLY A 61 20.63 1.62 6.49
N GLY A 62 21.14 2.81 6.20
CA GLY A 62 20.38 3.84 5.49
C GLY A 62 19.38 4.58 6.37
N GLU A 63 18.49 5.33 5.74
CA GLU A 63 17.46 6.13 6.44
C GLU A 63 16.20 6.32 5.61
N ILE A 64 15.11 6.61 6.30
CA ILE A 64 13.83 7.03 5.72
C ILE A 64 13.56 8.46 6.12
N MET A 65 13.12 9.27 5.17
CA MET A 65 12.72 10.66 5.40
C MET A 65 11.32 10.91 4.88
N LEU A 66 10.55 11.70 5.61
CA LEU A 66 9.24 12.23 5.18
C LEU A 66 9.32 13.76 5.24
N ASP A 67 9.08 14.41 4.12
CA ASP A 67 9.19 15.88 3.99
C ASP A 67 10.50 16.46 4.54
N GLY A 68 11.61 15.74 4.33
CA GLY A 68 12.94 16.13 4.79
C GLY A 68 13.23 15.84 6.27
N GLN A 69 12.29 15.27 7.01
CA GLN A 69 12.48 14.85 8.40
C GLN A 69 12.74 13.34 8.48
N LYS A 70 13.77 12.96 9.23
CA LYS A 70 14.09 11.55 9.44
C LYS A 70 13.01 10.85 10.24
N LEU A 71 12.60 9.67 9.78
CA LEU A 71 11.61 8.83 10.43
C LEU A 71 12.32 7.75 11.24
N GLU A 72 11.99 7.65 12.54
CA GLU A 72 12.58 6.65 13.43
C GLU A 72 11.57 5.63 13.98
N ASP A 73 10.32 6.07 14.20
CA ASP A 73 9.26 5.27 14.82
C ASP A 73 7.96 5.35 13.99
N THR A 74 6.92 4.65 14.45
CA THR A 74 5.57 4.74 13.86
C THR A 74 4.93 6.09 14.12
N GLY A 75 4.11 6.57 13.20
CA GLY A 75 3.39 7.83 13.37
C GLY A 75 2.06 7.86 12.59
N PRO A 76 1.13 8.75 12.96
CA PRO A 76 -0.18 8.87 12.32
C PRO A 76 -0.11 9.38 10.88
N GLU A 77 0.98 10.02 10.48
CA GLU A 77 1.24 10.51 9.13
C GLU A 77 1.42 9.37 8.10
N ARG A 78 1.65 8.12 8.57
CA ARG A 78 1.85 6.95 7.73
C ARG A 78 1.03 5.79 8.26
N ILE A 79 0.09 5.32 7.47
CA ILE A 79 -0.76 4.20 7.88
C ILE A 79 -0.58 3.04 6.91
N MET A 80 -0.46 1.83 7.47
CA MET A 80 -0.31 0.60 6.72
C MET A 80 -1.61 -0.20 6.68
N VAL A 81 -2.01 -0.58 5.46
CA VAL A 81 -3.06 -1.57 5.19
C VAL A 81 -2.38 -2.90 4.92
N PHE A 82 -2.63 -3.89 5.78
CA PHE A 82 -2.06 -5.23 5.67
C PHE A 82 -2.85 -6.10 4.69
N GLN A 83 -2.22 -7.14 4.18
CA GLN A 83 -2.79 -8.09 3.23
C GLN A 83 -4.12 -8.70 3.72
N GLU A 84 -4.21 -9.08 4.99
CA GLU A 84 -5.44 -9.64 5.59
C GLU A 84 -6.39 -8.57 6.15
N GLY A 85 -6.12 -7.29 5.92
CA GLY A 85 -6.90 -6.15 6.42
C GLY A 85 -6.82 -5.93 7.93
N ALA A 86 -6.42 -6.91 8.71
CA ALA A 86 -6.23 -6.86 10.19
C ALA A 86 -7.38 -6.14 10.93
N LEU A 87 -8.63 -6.45 10.58
CA LEU A 87 -9.80 -5.89 11.23
C LEU A 87 -10.04 -6.51 12.60
N PHE A 88 -10.57 -5.72 13.53
CA PHE A 88 -10.96 -6.20 14.86
C PHE A 88 -12.27 -6.99 14.75
N PRO A 89 -12.26 -8.34 14.96
CA PRO A 89 -13.43 -9.17 14.70
C PRO A 89 -14.58 -8.95 15.68
N TRP A 90 -14.31 -8.37 16.84
CA TRP A 90 -15.29 -8.03 17.88
C TRP A 90 -15.90 -6.64 17.71
N LEU A 91 -15.48 -5.87 16.73
CA LEU A 91 -16.00 -4.54 16.41
C LEU A 91 -16.88 -4.58 15.17
N THR A 92 -17.86 -3.68 15.12
CA THR A 92 -18.65 -3.43 13.93
C THR A 92 -17.81 -2.77 12.82
N VAL A 93 -18.37 -2.63 11.63
CA VAL A 93 -17.74 -1.87 10.53
C VAL A 93 -17.46 -0.44 10.98
N ARG A 94 -18.43 0.25 11.55
CA ARG A 94 -18.28 1.61 12.07
C ARG A 94 -17.20 1.69 13.12
N ASP A 95 -17.25 0.82 14.13
CA ASP A 95 -16.26 0.85 15.22
C ASP A 95 -14.84 0.56 14.73
N ASN A 96 -14.69 -0.32 13.73
CA ASN A 96 -13.38 -0.54 13.07
C ASN A 96 -12.89 0.74 12.40
N VAL A 97 -13.73 1.41 11.63
CA VAL A 97 -13.37 2.64 10.91
C VAL A 97 -13.03 3.76 11.89
N GLU A 98 -13.84 3.94 12.95
CA GLU A 98 -13.67 5.00 13.94
C GLU A 98 -12.58 4.72 14.99
N TYR A 99 -12.01 3.52 15.03
CA TYR A 99 -11.13 3.09 16.10
C TYR A 99 -9.95 4.04 16.33
N GLY A 100 -9.25 4.41 15.26
CA GLY A 100 -8.12 5.35 15.35
C GLY A 100 -8.55 6.75 15.81
N LEU A 101 -9.65 7.28 15.29
CA LEU A 101 -10.20 8.57 15.69
C LEU A 101 -10.59 8.58 17.18
N LYS A 102 -11.14 7.46 17.67
CA LYS A 102 -11.51 7.29 19.09
C LYS A 102 -10.28 7.33 19.99
N ILE A 103 -9.20 6.63 19.62
CA ILE A 103 -7.93 6.66 20.38
C ILE A 103 -7.30 8.04 20.36
N SER A 104 -7.41 8.78 19.24
CA SER A 104 -6.94 10.15 19.12
C SER A 104 -7.79 11.17 19.89
N GLY A 105 -8.83 10.72 20.61
CA GLY A 105 -9.66 11.59 21.44
C GLY A 105 -10.66 12.47 20.67
N ILE A 106 -10.91 12.17 19.39
CA ILE A 106 -11.88 12.93 18.57
C ILE A 106 -13.29 12.73 19.14
N PRO A 107 -14.08 13.81 19.38
CA PRO A 107 -15.44 13.71 19.90
C PRO A 107 -16.37 12.87 18.99
N GLU A 108 -17.33 12.19 19.60
CA GLU A 108 -18.23 11.25 18.90
C GLU A 108 -18.95 11.88 17.70
N LYS A 109 -19.46 13.10 17.86
CA LYS A 109 -20.13 13.81 16.77
C LYS A 109 -19.24 14.00 15.56
N GLU A 110 -18.01 14.44 15.78
CA GLU A 110 -17.02 14.65 14.73
C GLU A 110 -16.56 13.32 14.10
N ARG A 111 -16.34 12.27 14.92
CA ARG A 111 -16.03 10.92 14.42
C ARG A 111 -17.12 10.41 13.48
N ASN A 112 -18.38 10.57 13.85
CA ASN A 112 -19.52 10.17 13.03
C ASN A 112 -19.56 10.92 11.69
N GLU A 113 -19.24 12.19 11.67
CA GLU A 113 -19.20 13.00 10.44
C GLU A 113 -18.05 12.54 9.53
N ILE A 114 -16.87 12.30 10.09
CA ILE A 114 -15.70 11.80 9.35
C ILE A 114 -15.97 10.39 8.83
N SER A 115 -16.37 9.46 9.71
CA SER A 115 -16.56 8.05 9.35
C SER A 115 -17.64 7.86 8.30
N ASN A 116 -18.78 8.59 8.40
CA ASN A 116 -19.85 8.53 7.40
C ASN A 116 -19.35 8.87 6.00
N ARG A 117 -18.49 9.89 5.86
CA ARG A 117 -17.90 10.27 4.56
C ARG A 117 -17.12 9.13 3.92
N TYR A 118 -16.30 8.42 4.71
CA TYR A 118 -15.51 7.30 4.19
C TYR A 118 -16.31 6.02 4.02
N LEU A 119 -17.28 5.75 4.89
CA LEU A 119 -18.22 4.65 4.73
C LEU A 119 -19.07 4.80 3.46
N ASP A 120 -19.51 6.02 3.14
CA ASP A 120 -20.20 6.33 1.89
C ASP A 120 -19.26 6.14 0.68
N MET A 121 -18.06 6.69 0.73
CA MET A 121 -17.03 6.55 -0.31
C MET A 121 -16.72 5.09 -0.64
N MET A 122 -16.72 4.21 0.38
CA MET A 122 -16.47 2.77 0.26
C MET A 122 -17.74 1.94 0.03
N GLN A 123 -18.90 2.57 -0.13
CA GLN A 123 -20.20 1.90 -0.32
C GLN A 123 -20.56 0.93 0.83
N LEU A 124 -20.23 1.29 2.07
CA LEU A 124 -20.42 0.47 3.26
C LEU A 124 -21.61 0.91 4.13
N ASN A 125 -22.40 1.90 3.71
CA ASN A 125 -23.49 2.49 4.51
C ASN A 125 -24.49 1.47 5.06
N GLN A 126 -24.85 0.46 4.27
CA GLN A 126 -25.80 -0.57 4.67
C GLN A 126 -25.23 -1.59 5.67
N PHE A 127 -23.89 -1.60 5.86
CA PHE A 127 -23.16 -2.58 6.66
C PHE A 127 -22.53 -1.98 7.91
N THR A 128 -22.80 -0.72 8.23
CA THR A 128 -22.14 0.03 9.33
C THR A 128 -22.24 -0.67 10.68
N ASN A 129 -23.36 -1.35 10.94
CA ASN A 129 -23.63 -2.08 12.19
C ASN A 129 -23.30 -3.57 12.09
N SER A 130 -22.84 -4.06 10.93
CA SER A 130 -22.43 -5.45 10.75
C SER A 130 -21.06 -5.70 11.39
N TYR A 131 -20.86 -6.90 11.91
CA TYR A 131 -19.56 -7.37 12.34
C TYR A 131 -18.74 -7.87 11.16
N THR A 132 -17.41 -7.86 11.29
CA THR A 132 -16.50 -8.18 10.19
C THR A 132 -16.64 -9.62 9.66
N TYR A 133 -17.07 -10.56 10.49
CA TYR A 133 -17.34 -11.95 10.06
C TYR A 133 -18.55 -12.10 9.13
N GLN A 134 -19.44 -11.09 9.08
CA GLN A 134 -20.61 -11.05 8.21
C GLN A 134 -20.30 -10.49 6.81
N LEU A 135 -19.08 -10.03 6.59
CA LEU A 135 -18.66 -9.35 5.36
C LEU A 135 -17.96 -10.30 4.40
N SER A 136 -18.11 -10.04 3.10
CA SER A 136 -17.24 -10.64 2.07
C SER A 136 -15.79 -10.15 2.22
N THR A 137 -14.85 -10.86 1.59
CA THR A 137 -13.43 -10.47 1.61
C THR A 137 -13.22 -9.07 1.02
N GLY A 138 -13.88 -8.74 -0.08
CA GLY A 138 -13.82 -7.41 -0.68
C GLY A 138 -14.37 -6.31 0.24
N MET A 139 -15.48 -6.58 0.94
CA MET A 139 -16.03 -5.63 1.93
C MET A 139 -15.07 -5.44 3.11
N LYS A 140 -14.44 -6.50 3.61
CA LYS A 140 -13.41 -6.40 4.66
C LYS A 140 -12.25 -5.50 4.22
N GLN A 141 -11.84 -5.65 2.97
CA GLN A 141 -10.77 -4.82 2.42
C GLN A 141 -11.16 -3.34 2.32
N ARG A 142 -12.39 -3.05 1.88
CA ARG A 142 -12.94 -1.67 1.90
C ARG A 142 -12.98 -1.08 3.31
N VAL A 143 -13.36 -1.87 4.33
CA VAL A 143 -13.33 -1.42 5.73
C VAL A 143 -11.90 -1.11 6.19
N ALA A 144 -10.91 -1.95 5.83
CA ALA A 144 -9.51 -1.71 6.18
C ALA A 144 -8.96 -0.43 5.55
N ILE A 145 -9.31 -0.17 4.28
CA ILE A 145 -8.93 1.06 3.57
C ILE A 145 -9.63 2.27 4.20
N ALA A 146 -10.95 2.19 4.49
CA ALA A 146 -11.69 3.25 5.17
C ALA A 146 -11.06 3.59 6.52
N ARG A 147 -10.75 2.57 7.34
CA ARG A 147 -10.08 2.73 8.65
C ARG A 147 -8.73 3.44 8.55
N ALA A 148 -8.00 3.19 7.48
CA ALA A 148 -6.72 3.87 7.24
C ALA A 148 -6.94 5.34 6.82
N LEU A 149 -7.87 5.59 5.91
CA LEU A 149 -8.09 6.91 5.32
C LEU A 149 -8.77 7.91 6.28
N VAL A 150 -9.59 7.45 7.24
CA VAL A 150 -10.24 8.35 8.21
C VAL A 150 -9.25 9.09 9.09
N MET A 151 -8.04 8.54 9.26
CA MET A 151 -6.96 9.16 10.02
C MET A 151 -6.24 10.27 9.25
N ASP A 152 -6.61 10.49 8.00
CA ASP A 152 -6.05 11.50 7.11
C ASP A 152 -4.52 11.45 6.98
N PRO A 153 -3.89 10.27 6.78
CA PRO A 153 -2.44 10.16 6.71
C PRO A 153 -1.86 10.89 5.50
N ASP A 154 -0.61 11.35 5.58
CA ASP A 154 0.12 11.87 4.42
C ASP A 154 0.50 10.73 3.45
N VAL A 155 0.86 9.57 3.99
CA VAL A 155 1.29 8.39 3.23
C VAL A 155 0.46 7.16 3.58
N LEU A 156 -0.13 6.52 2.58
CA LEU A 156 -0.83 5.25 2.70
C LEU A 156 0.05 4.11 2.14
N LEU A 157 0.37 3.15 2.98
CA LEU A 157 1.18 1.99 2.66
C LEU A 157 0.28 0.77 2.53
N MET A 158 0.33 0.04 1.40
CA MET A 158 -0.55 -1.09 1.15
C MET A 158 0.25 -2.34 0.77
N ASP A 159 0.15 -3.40 1.57
CA ASP A 159 0.87 -4.67 1.37
C ASP A 159 -0.05 -5.71 0.76
N GLU A 160 0.03 -5.92 -0.56
CA GLU A 160 -0.75 -6.89 -1.34
C GLU A 160 -2.26 -6.88 -1.00
N PRO A 161 -2.93 -5.72 -0.93
CA PRO A 161 -4.26 -5.63 -0.33
C PRO A 161 -5.34 -6.39 -1.12
N PHE A 162 -5.09 -6.71 -2.39
CA PHE A 162 -6.07 -7.37 -3.25
C PHE A 162 -5.74 -8.84 -3.56
N ALA A 163 -4.71 -9.40 -2.92
CA ALA A 163 -4.24 -10.76 -3.20
C ALA A 163 -5.29 -11.86 -2.94
N ALA A 164 -6.17 -11.65 -1.95
CA ALA A 164 -7.20 -12.63 -1.56
C ALA A 164 -8.55 -12.45 -2.27
N LEU A 165 -8.63 -11.53 -3.25
CA LEU A 165 -9.88 -11.22 -3.96
C LEU A 165 -10.02 -12.03 -5.25
N ASP A 166 -11.27 -12.37 -5.59
CA ASP A 166 -11.60 -12.84 -6.94
C ASP A 166 -11.38 -11.73 -7.98
N SER A 167 -11.30 -12.11 -9.26
CA SER A 167 -10.97 -11.17 -10.34
C SER A 167 -11.97 -10.02 -10.44
N GLN A 168 -13.28 -10.30 -10.39
CA GLN A 168 -14.31 -9.26 -10.57
C GLN A 168 -14.28 -8.23 -9.43
N THR A 169 -14.20 -8.70 -8.20
CA THR A 169 -14.07 -7.83 -7.02
C THR A 169 -12.79 -6.99 -7.06
N ARG A 170 -11.69 -7.61 -7.50
CA ARG A 170 -10.40 -6.92 -7.67
C ARG A 170 -10.49 -5.80 -8.69
N ASP A 171 -11.04 -6.06 -9.88
CA ASP A 171 -11.13 -5.10 -10.97
C ASP A 171 -11.98 -3.88 -10.57
N LEU A 172 -13.08 -4.10 -9.86
CA LEU A 172 -13.89 -3.03 -9.28
C LEU A 172 -13.09 -2.18 -8.28
N LEU A 173 -12.34 -2.83 -7.38
CA LEU A 173 -11.53 -2.11 -6.38
C LEU A 173 -10.35 -1.36 -7.00
N LEU A 174 -9.78 -1.84 -8.11
CA LEU A 174 -8.75 -1.10 -8.85
C LEU A 174 -9.27 0.23 -9.40
N VAL A 175 -10.49 0.25 -9.94
CA VAL A 175 -11.13 1.48 -10.40
C VAL A 175 -11.44 2.41 -9.23
N GLU A 176 -12.03 1.86 -8.16
CA GLU A 176 -12.37 2.63 -6.95
C GLU A 176 -11.13 3.27 -6.32
N MET A 177 -10.02 2.55 -6.20
CA MET A 177 -8.78 3.08 -5.66
C MET A 177 -8.24 4.27 -6.45
N GLN A 178 -8.36 4.25 -7.77
CA GLN A 178 -7.98 5.41 -8.60
C GLN A 178 -8.88 6.63 -8.31
N LEU A 179 -10.18 6.42 -8.13
CA LEU A 179 -11.14 7.49 -7.80
C LEU A 179 -10.87 8.06 -6.41
N ILE A 180 -10.59 7.18 -5.43
CA ILE A 180 -10.23 7.56 -4.06
C ILE A 180 -8.93 8.39 -4.09
N TRP A 181 -7.89 7.89 -4.74
CA TRP A 181 -6.63 8.60 -4.88
C TRP A 181 -6.79 9.96 -5.54
N LYS A 182 -7.56 10.04 -6.66
CA LYS A 182 -7.86 11.31 -7.33
C LYS A 182 -8.59 12.31 -6.42
N LYS A 183 -9.45 11.82 -5.52
CA LYS A 183 -10.21 12.67 -4.59
C LYS A 183 -9.40 13.08 -3.36
N THR A 184 -8.54 12.19 -2.85
CA THR A 184 -7.79 12.41 -1.60
C THR A 184 -6.41 13.01 -1.82
N GLN A 185 -5.82 12.83 -3.00
CA GLN A 185 -4.47 13.28 -3.37
C GLN A 185 -3.38 12.79 -2.39
N LYS A 186 -3.61 11.62 -1.76
CA LYS A 186 -2.64 11.02 -0.82
C LYS A 186 -1.48 10.37 -1.55
N THR A 187 -0.31 10.40 -0.95
CA THR A 187 0.82 9.58 -1.40
C THR A 187 0.53 8.13 -1.08
N ILE A 188 0.57 7.25 -2.10
CA ILE A 188 0.25 5.83 -1.95
C ILE A 188 1.42 4.98 -2.42
N ILE A 189 1.89 4.07 -1.55
CA ILE A 189 2.87 3.04 -1.90
C ILE A 189 2.15 1.69 -1.84
N PHE A 190 1.98 1.08 -2.99
CA PHE A 190 1.20 -0.15 -3.18
C PHE A 190 2.12 -1.30 -3.58
N VAL A 191 2.27 -2.27 -2.70
CA VAL A 191 3.02 -3.50 -2.98
C VAL A 191 2.08 -4.53 -3.60
N THR A 192 2.49 -5.11 -4.70
CA THR A 192 1.78 -6.22 -5.34
C THR A 192 2.75 -7.15 -6.07
N HIS A 193 2.35 -8.40 -6.26
CA HIS A 193 3.00 -9.32 -7.20
C HIS A 193 2.26 -9.41 -8.54
N ASN A 194 1.11 -8.75 -8.67
CA ASN A 194 0.27 -8.73 -9.86
C ASN A 194 0.66 -7.55 -10.76
N VAL A 195 1.20 -7.83 -11.93
CA VAL A 195 1.68 -6.81 -12.87
C VAL A 195 0.55 -5.95 -13.46
N PRO A 196 -0.60 -6.52 -13.87
CA PRO A 196 -1.77 -5.74 -14.25
C PRO A 196 -2.21 -4.72 -13.20
N GLU A 197 -2.28 -5.11 -11.90
CA GLU A 197 -2.60 -4.16 -10.81
C GLU A 197 -1.64 -2.97 -10.80
N ALA A 198 -0.33 -3.25 -10.93
CA ALA A 198 0.69 -2.21 -10.92
C ALA A 198 0.58 -1.25 -12.12
N ALA A 199 0.26 -1.77 -13.32
CA ALA A 199 0.06 -0.96 -14.52
C ALA A 199 -1.22 -0.11 -14.43
N VAL A 200 -2.29 -0.64 -13.84
CA VAL A 200 -3.56 0.07 -13.64
C VAL A 200 -3.40 1.19 -12.62
N LEU A 201 -2.80 0.91 -11.47
CA LEU A 201 -2.76 1.83 -10.32
C LEU A 201 -1.58 2.79 -10.34
N GLY A 202 -0.38 2.33 -10.69
CA GLY A 202 0.84 3.13 -10.56
C GLY A 202 0.91 4.32 -11.50
N SER A 203 1.32 5.47 -11.01
CA SER A 203 1.92 6.53 -11.84
C SER A 203 3.34 6.14 -12.23
N ARG A 204 4.04 5.49 -11.29
CA ARG A 204 5.30 4.79 -11.52
C ARG A 204 5.26 3.39 -10.92
N VAL A 205 6.07 2.50 -11.49
CA VAL A 205 6.25 1.14 -10.98
C VAL A 205 7.72 0.91 -10.67
N ALA A 206 8.03 0.70 -9.39
CA ALA A 206 9.37 0.34 -8.93
C ALA A 206 9.52 -1.19 -8.96
N VAL A 207 10.44 -1.68 -9.79
CA VAL A 207 10.74 -3.10 -9.94
C VAL A 207 11.89 -3.48 -9.01
N PHE A 208 11.60 -4.33 -8.02
CA PHE A 208 12.59 -4.85 -7.08
C PHE A 208 13.30 -6.09 -7.66
N SER A 209 14.60 -6.22 -7.39
CA SER A 209 15.37 -7.43 -7.69
C SER A 209 15.03 -8.58 -6.73
N ALA A 210 15.56 -9.79 -6.99
CA ALA A 210 15.66 -10.83 -5.97
C ALA A 210 16.58 -10.39 -4.83
N ARG A 211 16.54 -11.14 -3.70
CA ARG A 211 17.40 -10.88 -2.54
C ARG A 211 18.89 -10.98 -2.85
N PRO A 212 19.71 -10.08 -2.28
CA PRO A 212 19.33 -8.86 -1.54
C PRO A 212 18.71 -7.83 -2.49
N SER A 213 17.48 -7.39 -2.18
CA SER A 213 16.73 -6.58 -3.13
C SER A 213 17.17 -5.12 -3.16
N ILE A 214 17.17 -4.58 -4.36
CA ILE A 214 17.36 -3.17 -4.69
C ILE A 214 16.27 -2.75 -5.67
N VAL A 215 16.06 -1.46 -5.84
CA VAL A 215 15.27 -0.94 -6.97
C VAL A 215 16.08 -1.12 -8.24
N LYS A 216 15.64 -2.05 -9.09
CA LYS A 216 16.31 -2.39 -10.34
C LYS A 216 15.96 -1.42 -11.46
N LYS A 217 14.69 -1.03 -11.52
CA LYS A 217 14.16 -0.12 -12.52
C LYS A 217 12.93 0.59 -11.98
N ILE A 218 12.73 1.82 -12.41
CA ILE A 218 11.47 2.56 -12.25
C ILE A 218 10.89 2.75 -13.65
N ILE A 219 9.61 2.47 -13.80
CA ILE A 219 8.86 2.57 -15.06
C ILE A 219 7.76 3.59 -14.86
N ASP A 220 7.76 4.66 -15.64
CA ASP A 220 6.70 5.65 -15.66
C ASP A 220 5.51 5.09 -16.45
N VAL A 221 4.30 5.18 -15.89
CA VAL A 221 3.06 4.77 -16.56
C VAL A 221 2.26 6.03 -16.88
N ASP A 222 2.60 6.64 -18.00
CA ASP A 222 1.95 7.86 -18.49
C ASP A 222 0.75 7.50 -19.38
N TYR A 223 -0.33 7.10 -18.75
CA TYR A 223 -1.60 6.79 -19.42
C TYR A 223 -2.78 7.38 -18.64
N LYS A 224 -3.81 7.81 -19.36
CA LYS A 224 -4.99 8.44 -18.77
C LYS A 224 -5.72 7.55 -17.76
N ARG A 225 -6.33 8.18 -16.76
CA ARG A 225 -7.14 7.51 -15.73
C ARG A 225 -8.63 7.87 -15.87
N PRO A 226 -9.61 7.06 -15.46
CA PRO A 226 -9.40 5.74 -14.83
C PRO A 226 -8.93 4.68 -15.83
N ARG A 227 -8.05 3.80 -15.40
CA ARG A 227 -7.56 2.64 -16.16
C ARG A 227 -8.32 1.40 -15.73
N VAL A 228 -8.51 0.45 -16.64
CA VAL A 228 -9.10 -0.86 -16.38
C VAL A 228 -8.12 -1.95 -16.80
N ALA A 229 -8.23 -3.13 -16.19
CA ALA A 229 -7.27 -4.21 -16.40
C ALA A 229 -7.26 -4.75 -17.85
N GLU A 230 -8.39 -4.63 -18.55
CA GLU A 230 -8.55 -5.10 -19.94
C GLU A 230 -8.11 -4.05 -20.98
N ASP A 231 -7.57 -2.89 -20.58
CA ASP A 231 -7.14 -1.86 -21.52
C ASP A 231 -5.86 -2.31 -22.24
N GLU A 232 -6.00 -2.61 -23.54
CA GLU A 232 -4.90 -3.06 -24.41
C GLU A 232 -3.70 -2.08 -24.42
N ASN A 233 -3.93 -0.80 -24.17
CA ASN A 233 -2.87 0.22 -24.12
C ASN A 233 -1.95 0.03 -22.91
N LEU A 234 -2.38 -0.67 -21.86
CA LEU A 234 -1.53 -1.01 -20.72
C LEU A 234 -0.59 -2.19 -21.02
N GLY A 235 -0.87 -2.98 -22.06
CA GLY A 235 -0.08 -4.16 -22.43
C GLY A 235 1.41 -3.88 -22.71
N ALA A 236 1.75 -2.67 -23.19
CA ALA A 236 3.15 -2.27 -23.36
C ALA A 236 3.87 -2.10 -22.03
N TYR A 237 3.23 -1.43 -21.06
CA TYR A 237 3.77 -1.24 -19.70
C TYR A 237 3.89 -2.58 -18.97
N GLU A 238 2.89 -3.46 -19.07
CA GLU A 238 2.93 -4.80 -18.47
C GLU A 238 4.10 -5.62 -19.01
N LYS A 239 4.31 -5.63 -20.35
CA LYS A 239 5.43 -6.31 -20.98
C LYS A 239 6.77 -5.76 -20.47
N GLU A 240 6.89 -4.45 -20.32
CA GLU A 240 8.11 -3.80 -19.80
C GLU A 240 8.37 -4.19 -18.35
N ILE A 241 7.34 -4.17 -17.49
CA ILE A 241 7.43 -4.62 -16.09
C ILE A 241 7.84 -6.09 -16.03
N LEU A 242 7.15 -6.96 -16.78
CA LEU A 242 7.44 -8.41 -16.84
C LEU A 242 8.87 -8.68 -17.34
N SER A 243 9.33 -7.97 -18.38
CA SER A 243 10.68 -8.14 -18.89
C SER A 243 11.72 -7.75 -17.82
N SER A 244 11.44 -6.67 -17.06
CA SER A 244 12.31 -6.21 -15.99
C SER A 244 12.36 -7.18 -14.81
N LEU A 245 11.28 -7.91 -14.54
CA LEU A 245 11.23 -8.98 -13.53
C LEU A 245 12.00 -10.25 -13.98
N ARG A 246 11.95 -10.62 -15.26
CA ARG A 246 12.54 -11.86 -15.80
C ARG A 246 14.08 -11.81 -15.95
N HIS A 247 14.69 -10.65 -16.09
CA HIS A 247 16.14 -10.51 -16.23
C HIS A 247 16.90 -10.79 -14.91
N GLN A 248 16.43 -11.75 -14.15
CA GLN A 248 17.10 -12.36 -13.01
C GLN A 248 17.69 -13.69 -13.47
N GLY A 249 18.72 -13.59 -14.34
CA GLY A 249 19.52 -14.77 -14.67
C GLY A 249 20.26 -15.28 -13.43
N PRO A 250 20.46 -16.61 -13.32
CA PRO A 250 21.25 -17.16 -12.22
C PRO A 250 22.69 -16.68 -12.33
N LYS A 251 23.22 -16.19 -11.24
CA LYS A 251 24.65 -16.22 -10.98
C LYS A 251 24.92 -17.13 -9.81
#